data_30f99f6b13ad64ce79b7e5ea8ee00390
#
_entry.id   30f99f6b13ad64ce79b7e5ea8ee00390
#
_cell.length_a   1.000
_cell.length_b   1.000
_cell.length_c   1.000
_cell.angle_alpha   90.00
_cell.angle_beta   90.00
_cell.angle_gamma   90.00
#
_symmetry.space_group_name_H-M   'P 1'
#
loop_
_entity.id
_entity.type
_entity.pdbx_description
1 polymer ?
#
loop_
_entity_poly.entity_id
_entity_poly.type
_entity_poly.pdbx_seq_one_letter_code
_entity_poly.pdbx_strand_id
1 'polypeptide(L)'
;MKSDIEIARSIELKKIKQVAESIGIPREEVENYGRYIAKIPEQLIDEEKVKKSNLILVTAITATKAGIGKTTVSIGLALGLNKIGKKAIVALRESSLGPCFGMKGGAAGGGYAQVLPMEKINLHFTGDFHAITSAHNMISALLDNYLYQNQAKGFGLKEILWRRVLDVNDRSLRSIVVGLGPKSNGITQESGFDITPASEIMAILCLSKDVDDLRRRIENILLGFTYDDKPFTVKDLGVAGAITVLLKDAIHPNLVQTTEGTAAFVHGGPFANIAHGCNSILATKLAMSFGDYVITEAGFGADLGAEKFYNIKCRKSGLQPRLTVIVATAQGLKMHGGVSLDRIKEPNMEGLKEGLRNLDKHVRNLRSFGQTVIVAFNKFATDTDEEMELLREHCEQLGVGFAINNAFTEGGEGAVDMARLVVDTIENNPSGSLRYTYKEEDSIQQKIEKVATNIYGASVITYSSIARNRIKLIEKMGITHYPVCIAKTQYSFSADPKIYGAVNNFEFHIKDIVINNGAEMIVAIAGEILRMPGLPKEPQALHIDIVDGEIEGLS
;
A
#
# COMPACT_ATOMS: atom_id res chain seq x y z
N MET A 1 -3.68 20.36 -22.23
CA MET A 1 -4.27 19.06 -21.87
C MET A 1 -5.20 19.34 -20.70
N LYS A 2 -6.40 18.74 -20.64
CA LYS A 2 -7.29 18.89 -19.50
C LYS A 2 -6.61 18.35 -18.24
N SER A 3 -6.87 18.94 -17.08
CA SER A 3 -6.43 18.42 -15.78
C SER A 3 -7.17 17.13 -15.40
N ASP A 4 -6.66 16.37 -14.44
CA ASP A 4 -7.27 15.12 -13.98
C ASP A 4 -8.72 15.35 -13.49
N ILE A 5 -8.95 16.45 -12.76
CA ILE A 5 -10.29 16.82 -12.27
C ILE A 5 -11.24 17.25 -13.42
N GLU A 6 -10.74 17.97 -14.43
CA GLU A 6 -11.55 18.34 -15.61
C GLU A 6 -11.93 17.10 -16.43
N ILE A 7 -11.03 16.12 -16.56
CA ILE A 7 -11.33 14.84 -17.20
C ILE A 7 -12.38 14.10 -16.36
N ALA A 8 -12.18 13.96 -15.06
CA ALA A 8 -13.12 13.29 -14.15
C ALA A 8 -14.54 13.85 -14.25
N ARG A 9 -14.69 15.17 -14.29
CA ARG A 9 -15.99 15.86 -14.43
C ARG A 9 -16.63 15.73 -15.81
N SER A 10 -15.82 15.51 -16.84
CA SER A 10 -16.34 15.33 -18.21
C SER A 10 -16.97 13.96 -18.45
N ILE A 11 -16.82 13.01 -17.52
CA ILE A 11 -17.32 11.64 -17.65
C ILE A 11 -18.74 11.52 -17.06
N GLU A 12 -19.67 10.98 -17.85
CA GLU A 12 -20.99 10.61 -17.37
C GLU A 12 -20.92 9.29 -16.59
N LEU A 13 -21.13 9.34 -15.27
CA LEU A 13 -21.03 8.19 -14.39
C LEU A 13 -22.30 7.32 -14.44
N LYS A 14 -22.13 6.02 -14.57
CA LYS A 14 -23.18 5.05 -14.33
C LYS A 14 -23.58 5.02 -12.85
N LYS A 15 -24.85 4.78 -12.54
CA LYS A 15 -25.27 4.53 -11.16
C LYS A 15 -24.56 3.28 -10.63
N ILE A 16 -24.14 3.30 -9.37
CA ILE A 16 -23.29 2.22 -8.82
C ILE A 16 -23.97 0.84 -8.87
N LYS A 17 -25.29 0.75 -8.74
CA LYS A 17 -26.03 -0.50 -8.90
C LYS A 17 -25.93 -1.05 -10.32
N GLN A 18 -25.84 -0.22 -11.35
CA GLN A 18 -25.63 -0.67 -12.72
C GLN A 18 -24.20 -1.22 -12.92
N VAL A 19 -23.22 -0.60 -12.26
CA VAL A 19 -21.83 -1.10 -12.25
C VAL A 19 -21.76 -2.46 -11.56
N ALA A 20 -22.41 -2.61 -10.41
CA ALA A 20 -22.48 -3.88 -9.67
C ALA A 20 -23.13 -4.99 -10.50
N GLU A 21 -24.30 -4.72 -11.09
CA GLU A 21 -25.02 -5.65 -11.96
C GLU A 21 -24.18 -6.09 -13.17
N SER A 22 -23.41 -5.17 -13.76
CA SER A 22 -22.56 -5.46 -14.93
C SER A 22 -21.45 -6.48 -14.66
N ILE A 23 -21.06 -6.65 -13.41
CA ILE A 23 -20.08 -7.65 -12.97
C ILE A 23 -20.73 -8.86 -12.29
N GLY A 24 -22.07 -8.87 -12.14
CA GLY A 24 -22.84 -9.98 -11.58
C GLY A 24 -23.04 -9.93 -10.07
N ILE A 25 -22.89 -8.76 -9.43
CA ILE A 25 -23.28 -8.54 -8.03
C ILE A 25 -24.79 -8.30 -7.98
N PRO A 26 -25.56 -9.05 -7.17
CA PRO A 26 -27.00 -8.82 -7.00
C PRO A 26 -27.29 -7.41 -6.47
N ARG A 27 -28.34 -6.80 -7.00
CA ARG A 27 -28.69 -5.40 -6.68
C ARG A 27 -29.06 -5.17 -5.22
N GLU A 28 -29.63 -6.17 -4.60
CA GLU A 28 -30.02 -6.24 -3.18
C GLU A 28 -28.83 -6.26 -2.24
N GLU A 29 -27.69 -6.77 -2.69
CA GLU A 29 -26.45 -6.87 -1.90
C GLU A 29 -25.60 -5.57 -1.93
N VAL A 30 -26.08 -4.56 -2.68
CA VAL A 30 -25.35 -3.30 -2.88
C VAL A 30 -25.79 -2.27 -1.85
N GLU A 31 -24.94 -1.98 -0.86
CA GLU A 31 -25.17 -0.91 0.11
C GLU A 31 -24.70 0.43 -0.46
N ASN A 32 -25.64 1.32 -0.79
CA ASN A 32 -25.33 2.59 -1.45
C ASN A 32 -24.74 3.63 -0.49
N TYR A 33 -23.60 4.19 -0.89
CA TYR A 33 -23.04 5.43 -0.32
C TYR A 33 -23.19 6.57 -1.33
N GLY A 34 -24.43 6.97 -1.57
CA GLY A 34 -24.82 7.92 -2.61
C GLY A 34 -25.07 7.21 -3.96
N ARG A 35 -24.88 7.96 -5.07
CA ARG A 35 -25.25 7.47 -6.42
C ARG A 35 -24.17 6.59 -7.07
N TYR A 36 -22.91 6.82 -6.75
CA TYR A 36 -21.76 6.37 -7.54
C TYR A 36 -20.75 5.55 -6.72
N ILE A 37 -21.04 5.31 -5.44
CA ILE A 37 -20.20 4.55 -4.52
C ILE A 37 -21.10 3.58 -3.76
N ALA A 38 -20.60 2.37 -3.49
CA ALA A 38 -21.28 1.40 -2.66
C ALA A 38 -20.29 0.60 -1.81
N LYS A 39 -20.75 0.04 -0.71
CA LYS A 39 -20.06 -1.03 0.01
C LYS A 39 -20.62 -2.38 -0.42
N ILE A 40 -19.74 -3.36 -0.53
CA ILE A 40 -20.06 -4.72 -0.94
C ILE A 40 -19.67 -5.67 0.18
N PRO A 41 -20.61 -6.47 0.69
CA PRO A 41 -20.36 -7.37 1.81
C PRO A 41 -19.38 -8.49 1.44
N GLU A 42 -18.48 -8.83 2.36
CA GLU A 42 -17.46 -9.85 2.17
C GLU A 42 -18.04 -11.27 2.02
N GLN A 43 -19.28 -11.50 2.46
CA GLN A 43 -19.98 -12.77 2.31
C GLN A 43 -20.19 -13.17 0.84
N LEU A 44 -20.08 -12.23 -0.10
CA LEU A 44 -20.13 -12.49 -1.53
C LEU A 44 -18.83 -13.06 -2.11
N ILE A 45 -17.80 -13.25 -1.31
CA ILE A 45 -16.56 -13.90 -1.74
C ILE A 45 -16.83 -15.36 -2.05
N ASP A 46 -16.54 -15.76 -3.28
CA ASP A 46 -16.61 -17.14 -3.77
C ASP A 46 -15.20 -17.68 -3.95
N GLU A 47 -14.72 -18.48 -3.01
CA GLU A 47 -13.36 -19.05 -3.01
C GLU A 47 -13.07 -19.94 -4.24
N GLU A 48 -14.07 -20.57 -4.84
CA GLU A 48 -13.88 -21.37 -6.06
C GLU A 48 -13.65 -20.48 -7.29
N LYS A 49 -14.31 -19.32 -7.35
CA LYS A 49 -14.04 -18.30 -8.38
C LYS A 49 -12.69 -17.62 -8.14
N VAL A 50 -12.35 -17.33 -6.89
CA VAL A 50 -11.02 -16.78 -6.53
C VAL A 50 -9.89 -17.65 -7.05
N LYS A 51 -9.99 -18.98 -6.94
CA LYS A 51 -8.97 -19.93 -7.45
C LYS A 51 -8.84 -19.91 -8.98
N LYS A 52 -9.91 -19.58 -9.70
CA LYS A 52 -9.96 -19.58 -11.18
C LYS A 52 -9.56 -18.23 -11.78
N SER A 53 -9.75 -17.15 -11.06
CA SER A 53 -9.45 -15.79 -11.51
C SER A 53 -7.94 -15.54 -11.63
N ASN A 54 -7.55 -14.77 -12.64
CA ASN A 54 -6.17 -14.40 -12.90
C ASN A 54 -5.80 -13.14 -12.14
N LEU A 55 -5.12 -13.29 -11.01
CA LEU A 55 -4.59 -12.17 -10.24
C LEU A 55 -3.29 -11.65 -10.87
N ILE A 56 -3.23 -10.36 -11.14
CA ILE A 56 -2.09 -9.65 -11.72
C ILE A 56 -1.62 -8.61 -10.72
N LEU A 57 -0.35 -8.68 -10.33
CA LEU A 57 0.27 -7.64 -9.52
C LEU A 57 0.91 -6.59 -10.42
N VAL A 58 0.56 -5.31 -10.21
CA VAL A 58 1.27 -4.17 -10.78
C VAL A 58 2.18 -3.57 -9.72
N THR A 59 3.46 -3.52 -10.00
CA THR A 59 4.50 -2.91 -9.18
C THR A 59 5.34 -1.95 -10.02
N ALA A 60 6.48 -1.47 -9.53
CA ALA A 60 7.32 -0.56 -10.27
C ALA A 60 8.81 -0.73 -9.95
N ILE A 61 9.66 -0.12 -10.76
CA ILE A 61 11.05 0.18 -10.39
C ILE A 61 11.09 1.02 -9.12
N THR A 62 12.27 1.21 -8.52
CA THR A 62 12.42 2.05 -7.33
C THR A 62 11.78 3.42 -7.54
N ALA A 63 10.98 3.89 -6.57
CA ALA A 63 10.27 5.15 -6.66
C ALA A 63 11.23 6.34 -6.84
N THR A 64 10.77 7.37 -7.55
CA THR A 64 11.48 8.64 -7.72
C THR A 64 10.57 9.82 -7.39
N LYS A 65 11.15 10.99 -7.23
CA LYS A 65 10.39 12.24 -7.03
C LYS A 65 9.54 12.64 -8.24
N ALA A 66 9.84 12.11 -9.43
CA ALA A 66 9.06 12.36 -10.64
C ALA A 66 7.75 11.58 -10.70
N GLY A 67 7.58 10.56 -9.82
CA GLY A 67 6.48 9.61 -9.92
C GLY A 67 6.73 8.55 -11.00
N ILE A 68 5.95 7.46 -10.98
CA ILE A 68 6.08 6.36 -11.95
C ILE A 68 4.73 6.01 -12.60
N GLY A 69 3.61 6.42 -11.97
CA GLY A 69 2.28 6.25 -12.53
C GLY A 69 1.71 4.82 -12.41
N LYS A 70 2.06 4.07 -11.35
CA LYS A 70 1.55 2.70 -11.14
C LYS A 70 0.03 2.59 -11.19
N THR A 71 -0.69 3.44 -10.46
CA THR A 71 -2.16 3.40 -10.39
C THR A 71 -2.77 3.65 -11.77
N THR A 72 -2.23 4.61 -12.54
CA THR A 72 -2.64 4.86 -13.92
C THR A 72 -2.44 3.63 -14.80
N VAL A 73 -1.30 2.94 -14.67
CA VAL A 73 -1.03 1.69 -15.42
C VAL A 73 -1.96 0.56 -14.96
N SER A 74 -2.22 0.44 -13.66
CA SER A 74 -3.14 -0.59 -13.11
C SER A 74 -4.56 -0.43 -13.64
N ILE A 75 -5.07 0.80 -13.63
CA ILE A 75 -6.39 1.13 -14.17
C ILE A 75 -6.38 0.95 -15.69
N GLY A 76 -5.38 1.50 -16.38
CA GLY A 76 -5.22 1.38 -17.83
C GLY A 76 -5.21 -0.08 -18.31
N LEU A 77 -4.51 -0.97 -17.60
CA LEU A 77 -4.51 -2.39 -17.91
C LEU A 77 -5.91 -3.01 -17.79
N ALA A 78 -6.67 -2.67 -16.73
CA ALA A 78 -8.04 -3.16 -16.59
C ALA A 78 -8.95 -2.65 -17.72
N LEU A 79 -8.79 -1.37 -18.09
CA LEU A 79 -9.51 -0.78 -19.23
C LEU A 79 -9.15 -1.50 -20.54
N GLY A 80 -7.86 -1.69 -20.83
CA GLY A 80 -7.38 -2.38 -22.03
C GLY A 80 -7.85 -3.83 -22.11
N LEU A 81 -7.86 -4.56 -21.00
CA LEU A 81 -8.41 -5.93 -20.94
C LEU A 81 -9.91 -5.96 -21.27
N ASN A 82 -10.68 -5.01 -20.75
CA ASN A 82 -12.10 -4.90 -21.09
C ASN A 82 -12.31 -4.51 -22.57
N LYS A 83 -11.44 -3.67 -23.16
CA LYS A 83 -11.47 -3.36 -24.61
C LYS A 83 -11.32 -4.60 -25.50
N ILE A 84 -10.49 -5.54 -25.09
CA ILE A 84 -10.29 -6.82 -25.82
C ILE A 84 -11.27 -7.93 -25.39
N GLY A 85 -12.36 -7.57 -24.69
CA GLY A 85 -13.45 -8.49 -24.34
C GLY A 85 -13.17 -9.40 -23.15
N LYS A 86 -12.14 -9.13 -22.33
CA LYS A 86 -11.89 -9.85 -21.08
C LYS A 86 -12.65 -9.17 -19.92
N LYS A 87 -13.10 -9.95 -18.94
CA LYS A 87 -13.79 -9.43 -17.76
C LYS A 87 -12.75 -9.03 -16.68
N ALA A 88 -12.32 -7.77 -16.71
CA ALA A 88 -11.29 -7.26 -15.81
C ALA A 88 -11.87 -6.30 -14.76
N ILE A 89 -11.38 -6.43 -13.54
CA ILE A 89 -11.69 -5.58 -12.39
C ILE A 89 -10.37 -5.11 -11.74
N VAL A 90 -10.32 -3.88 -11.24
CA VAL A 90 -9.16 -3.37 -10.52
C VAL A 90 -9.42 -3.29 -9.01
N ALA A 91 -8.44 -3.66 -8.19
CA ALA A 91 -8.47 -3.57 -6.74
C ALA A 91 -7.33 -2.68 -6.23
N LEU A 92 -7.67 -1.53 -5.66
CA LEU A 92 -6.76 -0.44 -5.30
C LEU A 92 -6.78 -0.14 -3.81
N ARG A 93 -5.79 0.65 -3.37
CA ARG A 93 -5.78 1.25 -2.04
C ARG A 93 -6.60 2.53 -2.02
N GLU A 94 -7.14 2.83 -0.84
CA GLU A 94 -7.76 4.11 -0.54
C GLU A 94 -6.72 5.20 -0.31
N SER A 95 -7.05 6.45 -0.65
CA SER A 95 -6.19 7.62 -0.49
C SER A 95 -6.16 8.11 0.96
N SER A 96 -5.02 8.62 1.41
CA SER A 96 -4.83 9.32 2.69
C SER A 96 -4.81 10.83 2.46
N LEU A 97 -5.41 11.59 3.37
CA LEU A 97 -5.43 13.06 3.30
C LEU A 97 -4.03 13.66 3.43
N GLY A 98 -3.14 13.02 4.20
CA GLY A 98 -1.78 13.51 4.40
C GLY A 98 -1.03 13.75 3.07
N PRO A 99 -0.88 12.77 2.17
CA PRO A 99 -0.33 12.98 0.83
C PRO A 99 -1.14 13.93 -0.04
N CYS A 100 -2.47 13.84 -0.03
CA CYS A 100 -3.33 14.68 -0.87
C CYS A 100 -3.15 16.18 -0.61
N PHE A 101 -3.00 16.57 0.65
CA PHE A 101 -2.80 17.96 1.07
C PHE A 101 -1.32 18.32 1.27
N GLY A 102 -0.44 17.32 1.35
CA GLY A 102 0.99 17.51 1.60
C GLY A 102 1.83 17.50 0.35
N MET A 103 2.09 16.32 -0.17
CA MET A 103 2.85 16.12 -1.41
C MET A 103 1.88 15.65 -2.50
N LYS A 104 2.04 16.14 -3.71
CA LYS A 104 1.19 15.77 -4.85
C LYS A 104 0.96 14.26 -4.95
N GLY A 105 -0.30 13.83 -5.03
CA GLY A 105 -0.70 12.48 -5.40
C GLY A 105 -1.82 11.87 -4.54
N GLY A 106 -3.03 11.83 -5.09
CA GLY A 106 -4.12 10.95 -4.65
C GLY A 106 -3.90 9.51 -5.09
N ALA A 107 -4.85 8.61 -4.79
CA ALA A 107 -4.82 7.21 -5.20
C ALA A 107 -5.80 6.89 -6.34
N ALA A 108 -6.34 7.91 -7.01
CA ALA A 108 -7.39 7.74 -8.03
C ALA A 108 -6.87 7.45 -9.45
N GLY A 109 -5.56 7.45 -9.68
CA GLY A 109 -4.96 7.38 -11.03
C GLY A 109 -4.83 8.77 -11.66
N GLY A 110 -4.72 8.86 -12.99
CA GLY A 110 -4.60 10.14 -13.68
C GLY A 110 -4.99 10.06 -15.17
N GLY A 111 -5.25 11.22 -15.77
CA GLY A 111 -5.70 11.31 -17.15
C GLY A 111 -7.02 10.54 -17.38
N TYR A 112 -7.07 9.80 -18.47
CA TYR A 112 -8.22 8.93 -18.80
C TYR A 112 -8.17 7.56 -18.09
N ALA A 113 -7.16 7.28 -17.27
CA ALA A 113 -7.06 6.09 -16.44
C ALA A 113 -7.24 6.45 -14.95
N GLN A 114 -8.46 6.77 -14.56
CA GLN A 114 -8.85 7.15 -13.19
C GLN A 114 -10.01 6.30 -12.68
N VAL A 115 -10.11 6.16 -11.34
CA VAL A 115 -11.32 5.72 -10.62
C VAL A 115 -12.14 6.93 -10.19
N LEU A 116 -13.46 6.82 -10.31
CA LEU A 116 -14.43 7.90 -10.12
C LEU A 116 -15.53 7.53 -9.12
N PRO A 117 -16.03 8.50 -8.35
CA PRO A 117 -15.76 9.94 -8.35
C PRO A 117 -14.44 10.31 -7.63
N MET A 118 -13.47 10.87 -8.34
CA MET A 118 -12.12 11.12 -7.87
C MET A 118 -12.08 12.03 -6.63
N GLU A 119 -12.82 13.13 -6.63
CA GLU A 119 -12.86 14.08 -5.52
C GLU A 119 -13.29 13.40 -4.20
N LYS A 120 -14.31 12.53 -4.24
CA LYS A 120 -14.76 11.80 -3.06
C LYS A 120 -13.74 10.76 -2.59
N ILE A 121 -13.13 10.04 -3.53
CA ILE A 121 -12.13 9.00 -3.24
C ILE A 121 -10.88 9.62 -2.58
N ASN A 122 -10.44 10.79 -3.04
CA ASN A 122 -9.25 11.47 -2.51
C ASN A 122 -9.49 12.24 -1.21
N LEU A 123 -10.74 12.43 -0.79
CA LEU A 123 -11.10 13.14 0.45
C LEU A 123 -11.62 12.16 1.52
N HIS A 124 -12.91 12.20 1.82
CA HIS A 124 -13.48 11.40 2.92
C HIS A 124 -14.07 10.07 2.49
N PHE A 125 -14.25 9.86 1.19
CA PHE A 125 -14.76 8.68 0.54
C PHE A 125 -16.03 8.11 1.19
N THR A 126 -15.91 6.98 1.91
CA THR A 126 -16.99 6.35 2.68
C THR A 126 -16.76 6.42 4.19
N GLY A 127 -15.67 7.04 4.62
CA GLY A 127 -15.32 7.22 6.02
C GLY A 127 -14.47 6.11 6.64
N ASP A 128 -13.89 5.20 5.84
CA ASP A 128 -13.07 4.10 6.37
C ASP A 128 -11.83 4.59 7.14
N PHE A 129 -11.14 5.62 6.61
CA PHE A 129 -10.03 6.25 7.33
C PHE A 129 -10.47 6.93 8.63
N HIS A 130 -11.65 7.56 8.64
CA HIS A 130 -12.22 8.11 9.86
C HIS A 130 -12.54 7.02 10.89
N ALA A 131 -13.13 5.91 10.45
CA ALA A 131 -13.44 4.76 11.31
C ALA A 131 -12.15 4.18 11.94
N ILE A 132 -11.10 3.99 11.14
CA ILE A 132 -9.78 3.52 11.61
C ILE A 132 -9.15 4.49 12.60
N THR A 133 -9.16 5.79 12.29
CA THR A 133 -8.64 6.86 13.18
C THR A 133 -9.39 6.88 14.50
N SER A 134 -10.72 6.81 14.45
CA SER A 134 -11.60 6.80 15.63
C SER A 134 -11.38 5.56 16.49
N ALA A 135 -11.32 4.37 15.88
CA ALA A 135 -11.07 3.11 16.57
C ALA A 135 -9.69 3.11 17.26
N HIS A 136 -8.64 3.56 16.57
CA HIS A 136 -7.30 3.66 17.12
C HIS A 136 -7.22 4.61 18.31
N ASN A 137 -7.78 5.82 18.17
CA ASN A 137 -7.75 6.84 19.22
C ASN A 137 -8.69 6.49 20.39
N MET A 138 -9.78 5.76 20.14
CA MET A 138 -10.64 5.24 21.20
C MET A 138 -9.89 4.25 22.09
N ILE A 139 -9.07 3.36 21.52
CA ILE A 139 -8.17 2.49 22.32
C ILE A 139 -7.23 3.34 23.19
N SER A 140 -6.62 4.39 22.63
CA SER A 140 -5.74 5.29 23.40
C SER A 140 -6.47 5.94 24.59
N ALA A 141 -7.67 6.47 24.34
CA ALA A 141 -8.48 7.11 25.38
C ALA A 141 -8.91 6.12 26.48
N LEU A 142 -9.33 4.91 26.07
CA LEU A 142 -9.75 3.86 27.00
C LEU A 142 -8.56 3.34 27.82
N LEU A 143 -7.37 3.21 27.24
CA LEU A 143 -6.16 2.85 27.96
C LEU A 143 -5.77 3.91 28.98
N ASP A 144 -5.74 5.19 28.58
CA ASP A 144 -5.42 6.29 29.50
C ASP A 144 -6.43 6.34 30.66
N ASN A 145 -7.72 6.18 30.38
CA ASN A 145 -8.75 6.09 31.41
C ASN A 145 -8.56 4.87 32.32
N TYR A 146 -8.24 3.70 31.78
CA TYR A 146 -7.99 2.50 32.55
C TYR A 146 -6.82 2.68 33.52
N LEU A 147 -5.72 3.25 33.04
CA LEU A 147 -4.54 3.56 33.87
C LEU A 147 -4.90 4.55 34.98
N TYR A 148 -5.60 5.63 34.66
CA TYR A 148 -6.04 6.65 35.63
C TYR A 148 -6.94 6.06 36.71
N GLN A 149 -7.97 5.29 36.37
CA GLN A 149 -8.93 4.73 37.32
C GLN A 149 -8.35 3.61 38.21
N ASN A 150 -7.31 2.92 37.75
CA ASN A 150 -6.70 1.80 38.48
C ASN A 150 -5.37 2.16 39.16
N GLN A 151 -4.91 3.41 39.05
CA GLN A 151 -3.67 3.88 39.70
C GLN A 151 -3.70 3.67 41.21
N ALA A 152 -4.84 3.96 41.89
CA ALA A 152 -5.01 3.78 43.33
C ALA A 152 -4.98 2.31 43.76
N LYS A 153 -5.19 1.36 42.83
CA LYS A 153 -5.08 -0.08 43.05
C LYS A 153 -3.69 -0.63 42.78
N GLY A 154 -2.73 0.25 42.48
CA GLY A 154 -1.35 -0.12 42.15
C GLY A 154 -1.15 -0.68 40.75
N PHE A 155 -2.12 -0.53 39.82
CA PHE A 155 -1.95 -0.94 38.44
C PHE A 155 -1.23 0.14 37.64
N GLY A 156 -0.28 -0.29 36.82
CA GLY A 156 0.45 0.55 35.90
C GLY A 156 1.15 -0.29 34.81
N LEU A 157 1.52 0.36 33.73
CA LEU A 157 2.36 -0.21 32.68
C LEU A 157 3.78 0.35 32.78
N LYS A 158 4.76 -0.55 32.75
CA LYS A 158 6.18 -0.20 32.66
C LYS A 158 6.52 0.52 31.36
N GLU A 159 5.83 0.11 30.29
CA GLU A 159 5.98 0.66 28.95
C GLU A 159 4.64 0.68 28.24
N ILE A 160 4.28 1.82 27.62
CA ILE A 160 3.11 1.98 26.77
C ILE A 160 3.61 2.07 25.34
N LEU A 161 3.13 1.18 24.48
CA LEU A 161 3.49 1.09 23.07
C LEU A 161 2.48 1.80 22.15
N TRP A 162 1.23 1.91 22.63
CA TRP A 162 0.13 2.44 21.84
C TRP A 162 0.13 3.97 21.86
N ARG A 163 0.22 4.56 20.66
CA ARG A 163 0.19 6.02 20.44
C ARG A 163 -1.19 6.43 19.92
N ARG A 164 -1.31 7.63 19.41
CA ARG A 164 -2.49 8.13 18.70
C ARG A 164 -2.23 8.17 17.20
N VAL A 165 -3.29 8.39 16.40
CA VAL A 165 -3.15 8.59 14.96
C VAL A 165 -3.98 9.77 14.49
N LEU A 166 -3.54 10.39 13.37
CA LEU A 166 -4.27 11.42 12.67
C LEU A 166 -3.91 11.36 11.19
N ASP A 167 -4.90 11.51 10.29
CA ASP A 167 -4.66 11.38 8.84
C ASP A 167 -4.21 12.72 8.23
N VAL A 168 -3.15 13.28 8.76
CA VAL A 168 -2.48 14.50 8.28
C VAL A 168 -0.97 14.37 8.38
N ASN A 169 -0.24 15.23 7.68
CA ASN A 169 1.21 15.39 7.83
C ASN A 169 1.49 16.50 8.83
N ASP A 170 1.79 16.16 10.08
CA ASP A 170 2.10 17.14 11.13
C ASP A 170 3.31 16.73 11.97
N ARG A 171 4.46 17.35 11.68
CA ARG A 171 5.72 17.07 12.40
C ARG A 171 5.69 17.45 13.88
N SER A 172 4.81 18.38 14.28
CA SER A 172 4.69 18.84 15.66
C SER A 172 4.07 17.78 16.58
N LEU A 173 3.35 16.81 16.01
CA LEU A 173 2.68 15.73 16.73
C LEU A 173 3.56 14.49 16.96
N ARG A 174 4.80 14.46 16.49
CA ARG A 174 5.71 13.30 16.65
C ARG A 174 5.98 12.93 18.10
N SER A 175 6.13 13.93 18.95
CA SER A 175 6.26 13.79 20.41
C SER A 175 5.47 14.88 21.09
N ILE A 176 4.57 14.50 22.00
CA ILE A 176 3.70 15.39 22.78
C ILE A 176 3.67 14.92 24.22
N VAL A 177 3.21 15.79 25.11
CA VAL A 177 2.87 15.43 26.48
C VAL A 177 1.36 15.46 26.65
N VAL A 178 0.78 14.36 27.13
CA VAL A 178 -0.65 14.26 27.45
C VAL A 178 -0.88 14.33 28.97
N GLY A 179 -2.11 14.60 29.39
CA GLY A 179 -2.49 14.65 30.82
C GLY A 179 -1.92 15.85 31.59
N LEU A 180 -1.53 16.93 30.89
CA LEU A 180 -1.06 18.17 31.54
C LEU A 180 -2.22 18.89 32.25
N GLY A 181 -1.90 19.53 33.39
CA GLY A 181 -2.85 20.33 34.18
C GLY A 181 -3.27 19.64 35.47
N PRO A 182 -4.53 19.84 35.93
CA PRO A 182 -5.00 19.24 37.17
C PRO A 182 -5.05 17.71 37.10
N LYS A 183 -4.98 17.03 38.25
CA LYS A 183 -5.01 15.55 38.34
C LYS A 183 -6.19 14.91 37.61
N SER A 184 -7.31 15.61 37.47
CA SER A 184 -8.48 15.16 36.73
C SER A 184 -8.25 14.99 35.22
N ASN A 185 -7.17 15.56 34.68
CA ASN A 185 -6.80 15.40 33.25
C ASN A 185 -6.10 14.06 32.95
N GLY A 186 -5.87 13.23 33.97
CA GLY A 186 -5.23 11.92 33.80
C GLY A 186 -3.78 11.90 34.26
N ILE A 187 -3.01 10.93 33.76
CA ILE A 187 -1.60 10.74 34.09
C ILE A 187 -0.75 11.50 33.05
N THR A 188 0.14 12.37 33.52
CA THR A 188 1.07 13.09 32.67
C THR A 188 2.12 12.12 32.11
N GLN A 189 2.18 12.01 30.78
CA GLN A 189 3.11 11.11 30.10
C GLN A 189 3.47 11.59 28.71
N GLU A 190 4.63 11.18 28.18
CA GLU A 190 5.00 11.37 26.79
C GLU A 190 4.15 10.45 25.89
N SER A 191 3.72 10.96 24.75
CA SER A 191 3.00 10.25 23.71
C SER A 191 3.34 10.85 22.34
N GLY A 192 2.57 10.53 21.31
CA GLY A 192 2.71 11.12 19.99
C GLY A 192 1.64 10.59 19.05
N PHE A 193 1.68 11.09 17.81
CA PHE A 193 0.81 10.65 16.74
C PHE A 193 1.62 9.99 15.62
N ASP A 194 1.04 8.93 15.05
CA ASP A 194 1.43 8.40 13.76
C ASP A 194 0.38 8.82 12.72
N ILE A 195 0.70 8.75 11.43
CA ILE A 195 -0.30 8.95 10.38
C ILE A 195 -1.22 7.72 10.30
N THR A 196 -2.50 7.90 10.01
CA THR A 196 -3.50 6.82 10.00
C THR A 196 -3.09 5.60 9.14
N PRO A 197 -2.47 5.74 7.93
CA PRO A 197 -1.93 4.59 7.18
C PRO A 197 -0.86 3.76 7.89
N ALA A 198 -0.25 4.27 8.96
CA ALA A 198 0.70 3.54 9.80
C ALA A 198 0.05 2.83 10.99
N SER A 199 -1.25 3.03 11.20
CA SER A 199 -2.03 2.37 12.26
C SER A 199 -1.99 0.84 12.13
N GLU A 200 -1.81 0.15 13.26
CA GLU A 200 -1.99 -1.31 13.28
C GLU A 200 -3.42 -1.71 12.88
N ILE A 201 -4.44 -0.91 13.22
CA ILE A 201 -5.84 -1.15 12.83
C ILE A 201 -5.99 -1.10 11.30
N MET A 202 -5.29 -0.20 10.60
CA MET A 202 -5.26 -0.21 9.13
C MET A 202 -4.71 -1.53 8.58
N ALA A 203 -3.63 -2.04 9.15
CA ALA A 203 -3.07 -3.34 8.77
C ALA A 203 -4.02 -4.50 9.11
N ILE A 204 -4.64 -4.48 10.28
CA ILE A 204 -5.65 -5.46 10.72
C ILE A 204 -6.82 -5.50 9.73
N LEU A 205 -7.42 -4.36 9.39
CA LEU A 205 -8.52 -4.28 8.44
C LEU A 205 -8.13 -4.88 7.08
N CYS A 206 -6.94 -4.56 6.58
CA CYS A 206 -6.45 -5.06 5.29
C CYS A 206 -6.12 -6.57 5.28
N LEU A 207 -5.80 -7.15 6.43
CA LEU A 207 -5.39 -8.56 6.56
C LEU A 207 -6.50 -9.45 7.13
N SER A 208 -7.61 -8.89 7.58
CA SER A 208 -8.77 -9.64 8.10
C SER A 208 -9.52 -10.37 6.98
N LYS A 209 -10.10 -11.51 7.33
CA LYS A 209 -10.87 -12.38 6.42
C LYS A 209 -12.38 -12.15 6.53
N ASP A 210 -12.82 -11.72 7.71
CA ASP A 210 -14.22 -11.47 8.08
C ASP A 210 -14.27 -10.65 9.38
N VAL A 211 -15.47 -10.34 9.87
CA VAL A 211 -15.70 -9.59 11.11
C VAL A 211 -15.17 -10.33 12.36
N ASP A 212 -15.27 -11.66 12.40
CA ASP A 212 -14.80 -12.44 13.55
C ASP A 212 -13.27 -12.44 13.63
N ASP A 213 -12.59 -12.59 12.49
CA ASP A 213 -11.12 -12.45 12.41
C ASP A 213 -10.68 -11.01 12.76
N LEU A 214 -11.43 -9.98 12.29
CA LEU A 214 -11.20 -8.58 12.66
C LEU A 214 -11.23 -8.41 14.19
N ARG A 215 -12.29 -8.91 14.85
CA ARG A 215 -12.43 -8.84 16.31
C ARG A 215 -11.31 -9.57 17.04
N ARG A 216 -10.99 -10.79 16.63
CA ARG A 216 -9.89 -11.60 17.21
C ARG A 216 -8.55 -10.86 17.12
N ARG A 217 -8.28 -10.22 15.98
CA ARG A 217 -7.06 -9.41 15.77
C ARG A 217 -7.03 -8.18 16.65
N ILE A 218 -8.17 -7.48 16.80
CA ILE A 218 -8.28 -6.32 17.70
C ILE A 218 -8.05 -6.75 19.16
N GLU A 219 -8.57 -7.89 19.61
CA GLU A 219 -8.30 -8.43 20.95
C GLU A 219 -6.81 -8.60 21.23
N ASN A 220 -6.04 -8.99 20.21
CA ASN A 220 -4.61 -9.28 20.32
C ASN A 220 -3.70 -8.04 20.20
N ILE A 221 -4.22 -6.85 19.91
CA ILE A 221 -3.40 -5.63 19.85
C ILE A 221 -2.65 -5.46 21.17
N LEU A 222 -1.31 -5.32 21.07
CA LEU A 222 -0.43 -5.11 22.20
C LEU A 222 -0.37 -3.63 22.57
N LEU A 223 -0.80 -3.28 23.77
CA LEU A 223 -0.85 -1.91 24.26
C LEU A 223 0.39 -1.52 25.07
N GLY A 224 1.02 -2.47 25.73
CA GLY A 224 2.20 -2.25 26.55
C GLY A 224 2.60 -3.46 27.37
N PHE A 225 3.46 -3.25 28.34
CA PHE A 225 3.94 -4.28 29.27
C PHE A 225 3.76 -3.82 30.71
N THR A 226 3.32 -4.75 31.56
CA THR A 226 3.23 -4.56 33.01
C THR A 226 4.63 -4.52 33.66
N TYR A 227 4.73 -4.14 34.95
CA TYR A 227 6.01 -4.10 35.65
C TYR A 227 6.66 -5.48 35.83
N ASP A 228 5.91 -6.56 35.73
CA ASP A 228 6.39 -7.96 35.70
C ASP A 228 6.60 -8.52 34.27
N ASP A 229 6.75 -7.62 33.29
CA ASP A 229 7.04 -7.90 31.88
C ASP A 229 5.98 -8.77 31.17
N LYS A 230 4.72 -8.73 31.64
CA LYS A 230 3.61 -9.39 30.94
C LYS A 230 3.02 -8.47 29.87
N PRO A 231 2.68 -9.00 28.69
CA PRO A 231 1.97 -8.22 27.69
C PRO A 231 0.58 -7.81 28.20
N PHE A 232 0.18 -6.57 27.93
CA PHE A 232 -1.14 -6.03 28.18
C PHE A 232 -1.80 -5.67 26.85
N THR A 233 -2.94 -6.27 26.56
CA THR A 233 -3.60 -6.22 25.24
C THR A 233 -4.97 -5.55 25.30
N VAL A 234 -5.59 -5.32 24.15
CA VAL A 234 -6.98 -4.83 24.07
C VAL A 234 -7.96 -5.81 24.71
N LYS A 235 -7.66 -7.12 24.71
CA LYS A 235 -8.43 -8.14 25.42
C LYS A 235 -8.42 -7.89 26.94
N ASP A 236 -7.24 -7.59 27.50
CA ASP A 236 -7.09 -7.27 28.93
C ASP A 236 -7.81 -5.97 29.30
N LEU A 237 -7.83 -5.00 28.38
CA LEU A 237 -8.60 -3.76 28.53
C LEU A 237 -10.13 -4.00 28.46
N GLY A 238 -10.57 -5.09 27.82
CA GLY A 238 -11.97 -5.52 27.75
C GLY A 238 -12.85 -4.75 26.76
N VAL A 239 -12.27 -4.10 25.73
CA VAL A 239 -12.98 -3.15 24.85
C VAL A 239 -13.07 -3.57 23.37
N ALA A 240 -12.58 -4.76 23.03
CA ALA A 240 -12.50 -5.21 21.64
C ALA A 240 -13.84 -5.15 20.88
N GLY A 241 -14.95 -5.49 21.54
CA GLY A 241 -16.29 -5.41 20.95
C GLY A 241 -16.66 -3.99 20.51
N ALA A 242 -16.42 -3.00 21.38
CA ALA A 242 -16.70 -1.58 21.07
C ALA A 242 -15.85 -1.07 19.90
N ILE A 243 -14.57 -1.49 19.85
CA ILE A 243 -13.67 -1.13 18.75
C ILE A 243 -14.10 -1.79 17.44
N THR A 244 -14.54 -3.06 17.48
CA THR A 244 -15.06 -3.77 16.29
C THR A 244 -16.32 -3.08 15.75
N VAL A 245 -17.21 -2.58 16.62
CA VAL A 245 -18.42 -1.83 16.20
C VAL A 245 -18.06 -0.58 15.38
N LEU A 246 -16.99 0.15 15.74
CA LEU A 246 -16.54 1.32 14.98
C LEU A 246 -16.06 0.95 13.56
N LEU A 247 -15.66 -0.29 13.34
CA LEU A 247 -15.12 -0.79 12.08
C LEU A 247 -16.13 -1.65 11.30
N LYS A 248 -17.37 -1.79 11.79
CA LYS A 248 -18.37 -2.71 11.23
C LYS A 248 -18.64 -2.47 9.75
N ASP A 249 -18.79 -1.20 9.36
CA ASP A 249 -19.05 -0.84 7.96
C ASP A 249 -17.75 -0.67 7.16
N ALA A 250 -16.67 -0.28 7.85
CA ALA A 250 -15.36 -0.08 7.22
C ALA A 250 -14.71 -1.38 6.73
N ILE A 251 -15.13 -2.55 7.23
CA ILE A 251 -14.58 -3.84 6.77
C ILE A 251 -15.04 -4.20 5.35
N HIS A 252 -16.19 -3.69 4.91
CA HIS A 252 -16.74 -3.94 3.58
C HIS A 252 -16.02 -3.10 2.52
N PRO A 253 -15.46 -3.74 1.46
CA PRO A 253 -14.80 -3.01 0.38
C PRO A 253 -15.72 -2.06 -0.38
N ASN A 254 -15.17 -0.95 -0.83
CA ASN A 254 -15.87 0.06 -1.59
C ASN A 254 -15.84 -0.26 -3.08
N LEU A 255 -17.01 -0.30 -3.72
CA LEU A 255 -17.17 -0.42 -5.16
C LEU A 255 -17.33 0.98 -5.77
N VAL A 256 -16.55 1.24 -6.81
CA VAL A 256 -16.59 2.45 -7.66
C VAL A 256 -16.43 2.05 -9.13
N GLN A 257 -16.25 3.01 -10.00
CA GLN A 257 -16.03 2.79 -11.42
C GLN A 257 -14.84 3.58 -11.94
N THR A 258 -14.31 3.18 -13.08
CA THR A 258 -13.31 3.94 -13.82
C THR A 258 -13.95 4.92 -14.80
N THR A 259 -13.14 5.73 -15.46
CA THR A 259 -13.55 6.64 -16.54
C THR A 259 -14.35 5.95 -17.66
N GLU A 260 -14.14 4.68 -17.92
CA GLU A 260 -14.85 3.90 -18.95
C GLU A 260 -15.92 2.95 -18.34
N GLY A 261 -16.23 3.10 -17.05
CA GLY A 261 -17.26 2.32 -16.37
C GLY A 261 -16.86 0.88 -16.02
N THR A 262 -15.57 0.57 -16.02
CA THR A 262 -15.02 -0.67 -15.44
C THR A 262 -15.19 -0.61 -13.91
N ALA A 263 -15.63 -1.71 -13.32
CA ALA A 263 -15.74 -1.82 -11.86
C ALA A 263 -14.36 -1.77 -11.20
N ALA A 264 -14.31 -1.09 -10.05
CA ALA A 264 -13.10 -1.01 -9.24
C ALA A 264 -13.46 -1.16 -7.76
N PHE A 265 -12.68 -1.97 -7.02
CA PHE A 265 -12.73 -2.03 -5.57
C PHE A 265 -11.62 -1.18 -4.98
N VAL A 266 -11.97 -0.29 -4.05
CA VAL A 266 -11.01 0.58 -3.34
C VAL A 266 -11.19 0.33 -1.85
N HIS A 267 -10.16 -0.15 -1.15
CA HIS A 267 -10.29 -0.49 0.25
C HIS A 267 -8.96 -0.61 0.98
N GLY A 268 -8.82 0.11 2.10
CA GLY A 268 -7.63 0.17 2.91
C GLY A 268 -6.47 0.92 2.24
N GLY A 269 -5.63 1.58 3.02
CA GLY A 269 -4.58 2.45 2.51
C GLY A 269 -3.26 2.42 3.29
N PRO A 270 -2.70 1.24 3.67
CA PRO A 270 -1.43 1.19 4.38
C PRO A 270 -0.28 1.61 3.46
N PHE A 271 0.69 2.39 3.99
CA PHE A 271 1.87 2.81 3.22
C PHE A 271 2.92 1.71 3.19
N ALA A 272 3.54 1.49 2.03
CA ALA A 272 4.52 0.40 1.85
C ALA A 272 5.90 0.70 2.45
N ASN A 273 6.23 1.93 2.78
CA ASN A 273 7.50 2.29 3.43
C ASN A 273 7.45 2.21 4.96
N ILE A 274 6.25 2.08 5.56
CA ILE A 274 6.04 2.00 7.01
C ILE A 274 5.09 0.86 7.44
N ALA A 275 4.37 0.25 6.49
CA ALA A 275 3.44 -0.85 6.66
C ALA A 275 3.53 -1.80 5.45
N HIS A 276 2.56 -2.73 5.28
CA HIS A 276 2.64 -3.73 4.20
C HIS A 276 2.25 -3.22 2.80
N GLY A 277 1.59 -2.05 2.70
CA GLY A 277 1.46 -1.31 1.45
C GLY A 277 0.53 -1.90 0.39
N CYS A 278 -0.42 -2.75 0.77
CA CYS A 278 -1.37 -3.40 -0.13
C CYS A 278 -2.80 -3.09 0.29
N ASN A 279 -3.74 -3.08 -0.66
CA ASN A 279 -5.15 -3.05 -0.36
C ASN A 279 -5.60 -4.32 0.41
N SER A 280 -6.84 -4.33 0.89
CA SER A 280 -7.33 -5.45 1.70
C SER A 280 -7.37 -6.79 0.95
N ILE A 281 -7.28 -7.88 1.70
CA ILE A 281 -7.51 -9.24 1.20
C ILE A 281 -8.95 -9.34 0.67
N LEU A 282 -9.91 -8.75 1.39
CA LEU A 282 -11.33 -8.78 1.04
C LEU A 282 -11.60 -8.12 -0.32
N ALA A 283 -11.06 -6.91 -0.57
CA ALA A 283 -11.23 -6.23 -1.85
C ALA A 283 -10.65 -7.04 -3.02
N THR A 284 -9.47 -7.64 -2.83
CA THR A 284 -8.86 -8.48 -3.86
C THR A 284 -9.68 -9.74 -4.13
N LYS A 285 -10.15 -10.44 -3.10
CA LYS A 285 -10.97 -11.64 -3.25
C LYS A 285 -12.35 -11.35 -3.82
N LEU A 286 -13.00 -10.24 -3.42
CA LEU A 286 -14.25 -9.79 -4.05
C LEU A 286 -14.04 -9.52 -5.55
N ALA A 287 -13.02 -8.77 -5.90
CA ALA A 287 -12.70 -8.54 -7.32
C ALA A 287 -12.52 -9.88 -8.08
N MET A 288 -11.80 -10.85 -7.49
CA MET A 288 -11.58 -12.18 -8.07
C MET A 288 -12.86 -13.04 -8.14
N SER A 289 -13.83 -12.81 -7.27
CA SER A 289 -15.11 -13.50 -7.28
C SER A 289 -16.00 -13.05 -8.46
N PHE A 290 -15.75 -11.86 -9.01
CA PHE A 290 -16.57 -11.26 -10.05
C PHE A 290 -15.83 -10.94 -11.35
N GLY A 291 -14.49 -11.04 -11.38
CA GLY A 291 -13.65 -10.80 -12.54
C GLY A 291 -12.78 -12.00 -12.91
N ASP A 292 -12.60 -12.22 -14.22
CA ASP A 292 -11.70 -13.27 -14.72
C ASP A 292 -10.23 -12.83 -14.67
N TYR A 293 -10.00 -11.52 -14.75
CA TYR A 293 -8.71 -10.86 -14.60
C TYR A 293 -8.83 -9.79 -13.52
N VAL A 294 -7.99 -9.85 -12.51
CA VAL A 294 -7.97 -8.87 -11.41
C VAL A 294 -6.62 -8.22 -11.30
N ILE A 295 -6.61 -6.91 -11.46
CA ILE A 295 -5.41 -6.10 -11.37
C ILE A 295 -5.36 -5.50 -9.97
N THR A 296 -4.27 -5.76 -9.26
CA THR A 296 -4.00 -5.11 -7.96
C THR A 296 -2.62 -4.47 -7.97
N GLU A 297 -2.40 -3.51 -7.08
CA GLU A 297 -1.10 -2.85 -6.96
C GLU A 297 -0.50 -3.01 -5.57
N ALA A 298 0.83 -2.87 -5.51
CA ALA A 298 1.57 -2.73 -4.26
C ALA A 298 2.31 -1.38 -4.23
N GLY A 299 2.42 -0.78 -3.05
CA GLY A 299 2.97 0.57 -2.87
C GLY A 299 4.46 0.67 -3.20
N PHE A 300 4.86 1.78 -3.81
CA PHE A 300 6.24 2.09 -4.19
C PHE A 300 6.87 1.07 -5.16
N GLY A 301 8.18 0.81 -5.03
CA GLY A 301 8.91 -0.13 -5.86
C GLY A 301 8.72 -1.59 -5.45
N ALA A 302 9.15 -2.49 -6.34
CA ALA A 302 8.99 -3.93 -6.12
C ALA A 302 9.79 -4.46 -4.91
N ASP A 303 10.85 -3.78 -4.54
CA ASP A 303 11.64 -4.07 -3.34
C ASP A 303 10.87 -3.86 -2.03
N LEU A 304 9.90 -2.96 -2.01
CA LEU A 304 9.03 -2.68 -0.86
C LEU A 304 7.65 -3.31 -1.01
N GLY A 305 6.88 -2.82 -1.99
CA GLY A 305 5.48 -3.19 -2.12
C GLY A 305 5.30 -4.63 -2.58
N ALA A 306 5.96 -5.07 -3.66
CA ALA A 306 5.79 -6.43 -4.15
C ALA A 306 6.38 -7.47 -3.17
N GLU A 307 7.53 -7.18 -2.55
CA GLU A 307 8.08 -8.04 -1.50
C GLU A 307 7.05 -8.31 -0.40
N LYS A 308 6.40 -7.27 0.13
CA LYS A 308 5.40 -7.40 1.19
C LYS A 308 4.08 -8.00 0.70
N PHE A 309 3.72 -7.73 -0.53
CA PHE A 309 2.57 -8.37 -1.16
C PHE A 309 2.72 -9.89 -1.16
N TYR A 310 3.90 -10.41 -1.54
CA TYR A 310 4.16 -11.85 -1.53
C TYR A 310 4.38 -12.39 -0.12
N ASN A 311 5.36 -11.86 0.61
CA ASN A 311 5.77 -12.40 1.91
C ASN A 311 4.72 -12.21 3.03
N ILE A 312 3.83 -11.22 2.92
CA ILE A 312 2.83 -10.94 3.94
C ILE A 312 1.42 -11.23 3.43
N LYS A 313 0.92 -10.48 2.42
CA LYS A 313 -0.47 -10.58 1.98
C LYS A 313 -0.78 -11.94 1.36
N CYS A 314 0.01 -12.40 0.40
CA CYS A 314 -0.20 -13.69 -0.25
C CYS A 314 0.01 -14.85 0.73
N ARG A 315 1.01 -14.79 1.60
CA ARG A 315 1.26 -15.80 2.64
C ARG A 315 0.04 -15.96 3.57
N LYS A 316 -0.59 -14.86 4.00
CA LYS A 316 -1.75 -14.88 4.89
C LYS A 316 -3.06 -15.26 4.20
N SER A 317 -3.20 -14.94 2.91
CA SER A 317 -4.46 -15.09 2.17
C SER A 317 -4.52 -16.32 1.25
N GLY A 318 -3.38 -16.94 0.95
CA GLY A 318 -3.27 -18.01 -0.04
C GLY A 318 -3.36 -17.54 -1.49
N LEU A 319 -3.38 -16.23 -1.75
CA LEU A 319 -3.43 -15.67 -3.10
C LEU A 319 -2.19 -16.04 -3.92
N GLN A 320 -2.37 -16.38 -5.20
CA GLN A 320 -1.33 -16.78 -6.14
C GLN A 320 -1.40 -15.90 -7.39
N PRO A 321 -0.56 -14.85 -7.51
CA PRO A 321 -0.51 -14.04 -8.73
C PRO A 321 -0.08 -14.87 -9.94
N ARG A 322 -0.77 -14.67 -11.07
CA ARG A 322 -0.49 -15.36 -12.34
C ARG A 322 0.56 -14.62 -13.17
N LEU A 323 0.77 -13.33 -12.87
CA LEU A 323 1.69 -12.46 -13.57
C LEU A 323 2.04 -11.25 -12.70
N THR A 324 3.24 -10.73 -12.86
CA THR A 324 3.66 -9.45 -12.29
C THR A 324 4.06 -8.49 -13.40
N VAL A 325 3.43 -7.31 -13.41
CA VAL A 325 3.74 -6.20 -14.30
C VAL A 325 4.61 -5.20 -13.53
N ILE A 326 5.82 -4.94 -14.03
CA ILE A 326 6.69 -3.89 -13.48
C ILE A 326 6.60 -2.63 -14.32
N VAL A 327 6.20 -1.53 -13.73
CA VAL A 327 6.11 -0.23 -14.38
C VAL A 327 7.47 0.42 -14.38
N ALA A 328 7.93 0.86 -15.54
CA ALA A 328 9.14 1.65 -15.73
C ALA A 328 8.82 2.93 -16.50
N THR A 329 9.60 3.99 -16.26
CA THR A 329 9.55 5.26 -16.98
C THR A 329 10.97 5.68 -17.38
N ALA A 330 11.15 6.34 -18.54
CA ALA A 330 12.46 6.86 -18.91
C ALA A 330 13.00 7.85 -17.86
N GLN A 331 12.15 8.74 -17.35
CA GLN A 331 12.52 9.69 -16.30
C GLN A 331 13.00 8.99 -15.02
N GLY A 332 12.27 7.96 -14.57
CA GLY A 332 12.64 7.19 -13.37
C GLY A 332 13.98 6.46 -13.55
N LEU A 333 14.18 5.81 -14.69
CA LEU A 333 15.43 5.11 -15.01
C LEU A 333 16.60 6.08 -15.15
N LYS A 334 16.43 7.22 -15.87
CA LYS A 334 17.47 8.27 -15.96
C LYS A 334 17.88 8.78 -14.58
N MET A 335 16.93 8.99 -13.67
CA MET A 335 17.24 9.40 -12.31
C MET A 335 18.04 8.33 -11.55
N HIS A 336 17.72 7.05 -11.73
CA HIS A 336 18.50 5.94 -11.18
C HIS A 336 19.86 5.76 -11.85
N GLY A 337 20.05 6.29 -13.04
CA GLY A 337 21.32 6.40 -13.74
C GLY A 337 22.12 7.67 -13.44
N GLY A 338 21.70 8.44 -12.42
CA GLY A 338 22.42 9.63 -11.93
C GLY A 338 22.04 10.95 -12.62
N VAL A 339 21.03 10.97 -13.47
CA VAL A 339 20.53 12.22 -14.08
C VAL A 339 19.74 13.02 -13.03
N SER A 340 20.05 14.30 -12.90
CA SER A 340 19.40 15.19 -11.92
C SER A 340 17.94 15.48 -12.25
N LEU A 341 17.12 15.76 -11.23
CA LEU A 341 15.67 15.94 -11.35
C LEU A 341 15.27 17.06 -12.35
N ASP A 342 16.04 18.11 -12.44
CA ASP A 342 15.84 19.24 -13.36
C ASP A 342 16.09 18.87 -14.82
N ARG A 343 16.89 17.83 -15.11
CA ARG A 343 17.28 17.37 -16.43
C ARG A 343 16.65 16.04 -16.88
N ILE A 344 15.90 15.35 -16.03
CA ILE A 344 15.33 14.02 -16.36
C ILE A 344 14.35 14.03 -17.53
N LYS A 345 13.81 15.20 -17.91
CA LYS A 345 12.91 15.37 -19.06
C LYS A 345 13.67 15.50 -20.37
N GLU A 346 14.98 15.78 -20.33
CA GLU A 346 15.84 15.83 -21.51
C GLU A 346 16.24 14.41 -21.93
N PRO A 347 16.41 14.13 -23.24
CA PRO A 347 16.98 12.86 -23.71
C PRO A 347 18.37 12.63 -23.12
N ASN A 348 18.58 11.44 -22.54
CA ASN A 348 19.87 11.06 -21.97
C ASN A 348 20.06 9.53 -22.00
N MET A 349 20.66 9.07 -23.09
CA MET A 349 20.86 7.64 -23.36
C MET A 349 21.86 6.99 -22.39
N GLU A 350 22.89 7.71 -21.95
CA GLU A 350 23.88 7.20 -21.01
C GLU A 350 23.25 6.98 -19.61
N GLY A 351 22.57 7.99 -19.10
CA GLY A 351 21.83 7.88 -17.83
C GLY A 351 20.74 6.81 -17.90
N LEU A 352 20.04 6.68 -19.03
CA LEU A 352 19.05 5.62 -19.22
C LEU A 352 19.70 4.24 -19.16
N LYS A 353 20.81 4.00 -19.87
CA LYS A 353 21.56 2.72 -19.86
C LYS A 353 22.02 2.34 -18.46
N GLU A 354 22.61 3.27 -17.70
CA GLU A 354 23.01 2.99 -16.31
C GLU A 354 21.79 2.70 -15.42
N GLY A 355 20.68 3.42 -15.62
CA GLY A 355 19.45 3.23 -14.86
C GLY A 355 18.77 1.87 -15.09
N LEU A 356 18.99 1.22 -16.24
CA LEU A 356 18.47 -0.13 -16.54
C LEU A 356 18.91 -1.17 -15.50
N ARG A 357 20.04 -1.00 -14.84
CA ARG A 357 20.51 -1.86 -13.75
C ARG A 357 19.53 -1.90 -12.58
N ASN A 358 18.77 -0.81 -12.34
CA ASN A 358 17.70 -0.79 -11.34
C ASN A 358 16.55 -1.72 -11.76
N LEU A 359 16.14 -1.66 -13.03
CA LEU A 359 15.13 -2.57 -13.59
C LEU A 359 15.58 -4.03 -13.50
N ASP A 360 16.83 -4.34 -13.88
CA ASP A 360 17.40 -5.69 -13.84
C ASP A 360 17.31 -6.31 -12.45
N LYS A 361 17.63 -5.50 -11.44
CA LYS A 361 17.57 -5.95 -10.05
C LYS A 361 16.14 -6.25 -9.62
N HIS A 362 15.18 -5.42 -9.99
CA HIS A 362 13.77 -5.67 -9.71
C HIS A 362 13.24 -6.91 -10.43
N VAL A 363 13.56 -7.09 -11.71
CA VAL A 363 13.17 -8.29 -12.49
C VAL A 363 13.74 -9.56 -11.83
N ARG A 364 15.03 -9.55 -11.44
CA ARG A 364 15.66 -10.68 -10.73
C ARG A 364 14.94 -10.97 -9.41
N ASN A 365 14.65 -9.93 -8.61
CA ASN A 365 13.95 -10.08 -7.35
C ASN A 365 12.55 -10.70 -7.56
N LEU A 366 11.78 -10.22 -8.53
CA LEU A 366 10.45 -10.75 -8.84
C LEU A 366 10.52 -12.22 -9.30
N ARG A 367 11.49 -12.57 -10.15
CA ARG A 367 11.72 -13.97 -10.57
C ARG A 367 12.09 -14.89 -9.41
N SER A 368 12.75 -14.37 -8.36
CA SER A 368 13.06 -15.17 -7.16
C SER A 368 11.81 -15.60 -6.39
N PHE A 369 10.71 -14.84 -6.50
CA PHE A 369 9.39 -15.21 -5.97
C PHE A 369 8.64 -16.21 -6.86
N GLY A 370 9.22 -16.66 -7.99
CA GLY A 370 8.55 -17.55 -8.94
C GLY A 370 7.66 -16.83 -9.93
N GLN A 371 7.79 -15.51 -10.06
CA GLN A 371 6.93 -14.71 -10.93
C GLN A 371 7.43 -14.66 -12.37
N THR A 372 6.51 -14.80 -13.30
CA THR A 372 6.67 -14.33 -14.67
C THR A 372 6.48 -12.82 -14.67
N VAL A 373 7.37 -12.10 -15.37
CA VAL A 373 7.44 -10.63 -15.32
C VAL A 373 7.30 -10.07 -16.73
N ILE A 374 6.48 -9.03 -16.87
CA ILE A 374 6.49 -8.15 -18.05
C ILE A 374 6.77 -6.72 -17.61
N VAL A 375 7.33 -5.92 -18.51
CA VAL A 375 7.62 -4.50 -18.29
C VAL A 375 6.58 -3.66 -19.00
N ALA A 376 5.87 -2.83 -18.23
CA ALA A 376 5.00 -1.78 -18.76
C ALA A 376 5.76 -0.45 -18.77
N PHE A 377 6.09 0.04 -19.94
CA PHE A 377 6.67 1.36 -20.10
C PHE A 377 5.57 2.42 -20.05
N ASN A 378 5.50 3.17 -18.96
CA ASN A 378 4.53 4.25 -18.82
C ASN A 378 5.07 5.50 -19.52
N LYS A 379 4.57 5.76 -20.73
CA LYS A 379 5.06 6.80 -21.65
C LYS A 379 4.65 8.19 -21.18
N PHE A 380 5.62 9.10 -21.17
CA PHE A 380 5.41 10.55 -21.02
C PHE A 380 5.64 11.28 -22.35
N ALA A 381 5.04 12.46 -22.47
CA ALA A 381 5.15 13.27 -23.69
C ALA A 381 6.59 13.71 -24.06
N THR A 382 7.52 13.63 -23.11
CA THR A 382 8.93 13.99 -23.29
C THR A 382 9.81 12.81 -23.67
N ASP A 383 9.29 11.59 -23.69
CA ASP A 383 10.07 10.38 -23.99
C ASP A 383 10.31 10.27 -25.49
N THR A 384 11.53 9.93 -25.90
CA THR A 384 11.90 9.78 -27.31
C THR A 384 11.77 8.34 -27.79
N ASP A 385 11.64 8.15 -29.11
CA ASP A 385 11.56 6.81 -29.71
C ASP A 385 12.84 6.01 -29.47
N GLU A 386 14.02 6.67 -29.47
CA GLU A 386 15.30 6.02 -29.18
C GLU A 386 15.37 5.51 -27.71
N GLU A 387 14.86 6.28 -26.75
CA GLU A 387 14.79 5.86 -25.36
C GLU A 387 13.85 4.65 -25.19
N MET A 388 12.71 4.64 -25.87
CA MET A 388 11.77 3.53 -25.85
C MET A 388 12.34 2.27 -26.50
N GLU A 389 13.03 2.41 -27.64
CA GLU A 389 13.64 1.29 -28.35
C GLU A 389 14.78 0.66 -27.54
N LEU A 390 15.65 1.47 -26.92
CA LEU A 390 16.68 0.96 -26.00
C LEU A 390 16.08 0.09 -24.90
N LEU A 391 14.96 0.53 -24.31
CA LEU A 391 14.30 -0.22 -23.24
C LEU A 391 13.66 -1.52 -23.76
N ARG A 392 13.07 -1.49 -24.97
CA ARG A 392 12.52 -2.67 -25.65
C ARG A 392 13.60 -3.73 -25.89
N GLU A 393 14.71 -3.34 -26.54
CA GLU A 393 15.85 -4.22 -26.80
C GLU A 393 16.43 -4.82 -25.50
N HIS A 394 16.52 -3.99 -24.45
CA HIS A 394 16.98 -4.46 -23.15
C HIS A 394 16.04 -5.50 -22.53
N CYS A 395 14.72 -5.28 -22.61
CA CYS A 395 13.71 -6.24 -22.12
C CYS A 395 13.78 -7.58 -22.89
N GLU A 396 14.00 -7.52 -24.21
CA GLU A 396 14.21 -8.72 -25.05
C GLU A 396 15.45 -9.50 -24.59
N GLN A 397 16.58 -8.82 -24.33
CA GLN A 397 17.80 -9.44 -23.79
C GLN A 397 17.58 -10.05 -22.41
N LEU A 398 16.75 -9.45 -21.56
CA LEU A 398 16.36 -9.99 -20.26
C LEU A 398 15.38 -11.16 -20.38
N GLY A 399 14.80 -11.41 -21.55
CA GLY A 399 13.75 -12.38 -21.75
C GLY A 399 12.48 -12.05 -20.94
N VAL A 400 12.06 -10.78 -20.95
CA VAL A 400 10.81 -10.29 -20.37
C VAL A 400 9.97 -9.61 -21.43
N GLY A 401 8.65 -9.77 -21.38
CA GLY A 401 7.73 -9.08 -22.26
C GLY A 401 7.79 -7.56 -22.03
N PHE A 402 7.59 -6.78 -23.10
CA PHE A 402 7.58 -5.33 -23.04
C PHE A 402 6.34 -4.78 -23.76
N ALA A 403 5.66 -3.84 -23.12
CA ALA A 403 4.55 -3.11 -23.74
C ALA A 403 4.58 -1.62 -23.32
N ILE A 404 4.19 -0.76 -24.24
CA ILE A 404 4.01 0.67 -23.97
C ILE A 404 2.62 0.87 -23.37
N ASN A 405 2.52 1.67 -22.33
CA ASN A 405 1.27 2.12 -21.74
C ASN A 405 1.06 3.62 -22.04
N ASN A 406 -0.03 3.93 -22.70
CA ASN A 406 -0.45 5.29 -23.04
C ASN A 406 -1.84 5.63 -22.47
N ALA A 407 -2.26 4.88 -21.44
CA ALA A 407 -3.61 4.99 -20.87
C ALA A 407 -3.90 6.34 -20.22
N PHE A 408 -2.87 7.11 -19.83
CA PHE A 408 -3.05 8.46 -19.31
C PHE A 408 -3.76 9.36 -20.35
N THR A 409 -3.38 9.29 -21.62
CA THR A 409 -3.91 10.12 -22.71
C THR A 409 -5.05 9.47 -23.47
N GLU A 410 -5.07 8.14 -23.59
CA GLU A 410 -5.93 7.39 -24.49
C GLU A 410 -6.88 6.41 -23.77
N GLY A 411 -6.87 6.40 -22.43
CA GLY A 411 -7.70 5.46 -21.68
C GLY A 411 -7.38 3.99 -21.99
N GLY A 412 -8.40 3.16 -22.10
CA GLY A 412 -8.23 1.73 -22.37
C GLY A 412 -7.60 1.42 -23.72
N GLU A 413 -7.79 2.27 -24.73
CA GLU A 413 -7.19 2.07 -26.06
C GLU A 413 -5.65 2.12 -25.99
N GLY A 414 -5.10 3.06 -25.20
CA GLY A 414 -3.66 3.19 -24.97
C GLY A 414 -3.03 2.04 -24.16
N ALA A 415 -3.81 1.07 -23.73
CA ALA A 415 -3.35 -0.12 -22.98
C ALA A 415 -3.69 -1.45 -23.67
N VAL A 416 -4.26 -1.44 -24.89
CA VAL A 416 -4.68 -2.65 -25.60
C VAL A 416 -3.52 -3.61 -25.85
N ASP A 417 -2.38 -3.11 -26.31
CA ASP A 417 -1.21 -3.95 -26.60
C ASP A 417 -0.65 -4.58 -25.31
N MET A 418 -0.60 -3.82 -24.22
CA MET A 418 -0.25 -4.35 -22.90
C MET A 418 -1.25 -5.43 -22.45
N ALA A 419 -2.56 -5.22 -22.66
CA ALA A 419 -3.58 -6.17 -22.31
C ALA A 419 -3.45 -7.49 -23.11
N ARG A 420 -3.16 -7.41 -24.42
CA ARG A 420 -2.87 -8.59 -25.25
C ARG A 420 -1.65 -9.35 -24.76
N LEU A 421 -0.55 -8.64 -24.49
CA LEU A 421 0.68 -9.24 -23.94
C LEU A 421 0.42 -9.93 -22.59
N VAL A 422 -0.39 -9.34 -21.71
CA VAL A 422 -0.79 -9.92 -20.41
C VAL A 422 -1.55 -11.21 -20.60
N VAL A 423 -2.57 -11.22 -21.50
CA VAL A 423 -3.37 -12.43 -21.78
C VAL A 423 -2.49 -13.53 -22.36
N ASP A 424 -1.71 -13.23 -23.38
CA ASP A 424 -0.81 -14.18 -24.02
C ASP A 424 0.18 -14.78 -23.02
N THR A 425 0.77 -13.93 -22.17
CA THR A 425 1.73 -14.38 -21.14
C THR A 425 1.06 -15.30 -20.10
N ILE A 426 -0.16 -14.98 -19.65
CA ILE A 426 -0.88 -15.80 -18.68
C ILE A 426 -1.27 -17.15 -19.29
N GLU A 427 -1.66 -17.17 -20.56
CA GLU A 427 -2.07 -18.39 -21.26
C GLU A 427 -0.87 -19.32 -21.55
N ASN A 428 0.27 -18.77 -21.95
CA ASN A 428 1.43 -19.54 -22.42
C ASN A 428 2.56 -19.70 -21.39
N ASN A 429 2.75 -18.74 -20.50
CA ASN A 429 3.85 -18.73 -19.50
C ASN A 429 3.43 -18.05 -18.17
N PRO A 430 2.40 -18.57 -17.49
CA PRO A 430 1.98 -17.99 -16.20
C PRO A 430 3.05 -18.17 -15.12
N SER A 431 2.99 -17.34 -14.08
CA SER A 431 3.83 -17.51 -12.89
C SER A 431 3.67 -18.90 -12.28
N GLY A 432 4.78 -19.46 -11.81
CA GLY A 432 4.78 -20.70 -11.03
C GLY A 432 4.25 -20.52 -9.61
N SER A 433 4.35 -21.56 -8.80
CA SER A 433 4.01 -21.49 -7.37
C SER A 433 4.85 -20.42 -6.68
N LEU A 434 4.20 -19.62 -5.85
CA LEU A 434 4.85 -18.52 -5.14
C LEU A 434 5.93 -19.05 -4.19
N ARG A 435 7.13 -18.50 -4.28
CA ARG A 435 8.25 -18.76 -3.39
C ARG A 435 8.44 -17.58 -2.46
N TYR A 436 8.61 -17.85 -1.16
CA TYR A 436 8.80 -16.81 -0.16
C TYR A 436 10.29 -16.59 0.12
N THR A 437 10.66 -15.36 0.47
CA THR A 437 12.06 -15.01 0.79
C THR A 437 12.57 -15.74 2.02
N TYR A 438 11.70 -16.04 2.96
CA TYR A 438 12.02 -16.73 4.22
C TYR A 438 10.93 -17.73 4.59
N LYS A 439 11.26 -18.67 5.48
CA LYS A 439 10.34 -19.65 6.02
C LYS A 439 9.66 -19.11 7.30
N GLU A 440 8.55 -19.74 7.69
CA GLU A 440 7.80 -19.34 8.89
C GLU A 440 8.60 -19.62 10.16
N GLU A 441 9.32 -20.75 10.20
CA GLU A 441 10.16 -21.21 11.31
C GLU A 441 11.48 -20.43 11.46
N ASP A 442 11.88 -19.61 10.50
CA ASP A 442 13.06 -18.75 10.63
C ASP A 442 12.89 -17.78 11.80
N SER A 443 13.96 -17.49 12.54
CA SER A 443 13.95 -16.43 13.57
C SER A 443 13.68 -15.05 12.94
N ILE A 444 13.25 -14.09 13.74
CA ILE A 444 13.02 -12.72 13.27
C ILE A 444 14.29 -12.13 12.63
N GLN A 445 15.45 -12.37 13.21
CA GLN A 445 16.73 -11.95 12.63
C GLN A 445 16.96 -12.57 11.26
N GLN A 446 16.80 -13.89 11.14
CA GLN A 446 16.96 -14.60 9.87
C GLN A 446 15.99 -14.10 8.79
N LYS A 447 14.73 -13.80 9.16
CA LYS A 447 13.76 -13.23 8.22
C LYS A 447 14.21 -11.85 7.71
N ILE A 448 14.64 -10.97 8.62
CA ILE A 448 15.17 -9.64 8.28
C ILE A 448 16.42 -9.77 7.39
N GLU A 449 17.37 -10.61 7.77
CA GLU A 449 18.62 -10.84 7.03
C GLU A 449 18.34 -11.35 5.62
N LYS A 450 17.45 -12.34 5.45
CA LYS A 450 17.08 -12.88 4.13
C LYS A 450 16.45 -11.82 3.23
N VAL A 451 15.56 -10.96 3.74
CA VAL A 451 15.00 -9.86 2.95
C VAL A 451 16.07 -8.82 2.62
N ALA A 452 16.84 -8.37 3.60
CA ALA A 452 17.87 -7.35 3.40
C ALA A 452 18.96 -7.82 2.41
N THR A 453 19.37 -9.07 2.48
CA THR A 453 20.41 -9.62 1.59
C THR A 453 19.84 -9.95 0.21
N ASN A 454 18.77 -10.75 0.14
CA ASN A 454 18.31 -11.29 -1.14
C ASN A 454 17.55 -10.26 -1.99
N ILE A 455 16.79 -9.35 -1.35
CA ILE A 455 15.98 -8.35 -2.05
C ILE A 455 16.71 -7.02 -2.17
N TYR A 456 17.32 -6.54 -1.06
CA TYR A 456 17.97 -5.22 -1.07
C TYR A 456 19.45 -5.28 -1.49
N GLY A 457 20.13 -6.39 -1.28
CA GLY A 457 21.53 -6.56 -1.63
C GLY A 457 22.49 -6.06 -0.53
N ALA A 458 22.04 -5.99 0.71
CA ALA A 458 22.89 -5.70 1.85
C ALA A 458 23.91 -6.83 2.11
N SER A 459 25.11 -6.48 2.54
CA SER A 459 26.16 -7.45 2.90
C SER A 459 26.34 -7.58 4.41
N VAL A 460 25.98 -6.56 5.18
CA VAL A 460 26.07 -6.54 6.64
C VAL A 460 24.76 -6.02 7.22
N ILE A 461 24.20 -6.76 8.18
CA ILE A 461 23.00 -6.35 8.90
C ILE A 461 23.36 -6.11 10.37
N THR A 462 23.06 -4.91 10.86
CA THR A 462 23.33 -4.52 12.23
C THR A 462 22.05 -4.11 12.95
N TYR A 463 22.07 -4.21 14.27
CA TYR A 463 20.89 -3.94 15.12
C TYR A 463 21.26 -3.02 16.26
N SER A 464 20.45 -2.01 16.52
CA SER A 464 20.54 -1.20 17.73
C SER A 464 20.33 -2.05 18.99
N SER A 465 20.67 -1.52 20.17
CA SER A 465 20.34 -2.16 21.45
C SER A 465 18.83 -2.32 21.64
N ILE A 466 18.03 -1.33 21.20
CA ILE A 466 16.57 -1.34 21.27
C ILE A 466 16.03 -2.49 20.41
N ALA A 467 16.46 -2.58 19.16
CA ALA A 467 16.01 -3.64 18.24
C ALA A 467 16.37 -5.04 18.79
N ARG A 468 17.59 -5.23 19.33
CA ARG A 468 17.98 -6.50 19.96
C ARG A 468 17.10 -6.88 21.15
N ASN A 469 16.75 -5.91 22.00
CA ASN A 469 15.88 -6.17 23.14
C ASN A 469 14.44 -6.52 22.70
N ARG A 470 13.94 -5.88 21.65
CA ARG A 470 12.63 -6.23 21.06
C ARG A 470 12.61 -7.64 20.47
N ILE A 471 13.70 -8.06 19.80
CA ILE A 471 13.80 -9.44 19.26
C ILE A 471 13.70 -10.46 20.41
N LYS A 472 14.46 -10.26 21.51
CA LYS A 472 14.37 -11.14 22.68
C LYS A 472 12.96 -11.19 23.26
N LEU A 473 12.26 -10.05 23.25
CA LEU A 473 10.89 -9.98 23.72
C LEU A 473 9.94 -10.78 22.83
N ILE A 474 10.07 -10.67 21.51
CA ILE A 474 9.32 -11.46 20.52
C ILE A 474 9.53 -12.96 20.73
N GLU A 475 10.78 -13.38 20.97
CA GLU A 475 11.12 -14.76 21.30
C GLU A 475 10.43 -15.23 22.58
N LYS A 476 10.48 -14.41 23.65
CA LYS A 476 9.81 -14.69 24.93
C LYS A 476 8.27 -14.79 24.76
N MET A 477 7.67 -14.01 23.88
CA MET A 477 6.25 -14.04 23.57
C MET A 477 5.85 -15.24 22.68
N GLY A 478 6.80 -15.96 22.09
CA GLY A 478 6.53 -17.10 21.19
C GLY A 478 5.93 -16.73 19.84
N ILE A 479 6.12 -15.49 19.38
CA ILE A 479 5.56 -14.95 18.13
C ILE A 479 6.58 -14.81 17.00
N THR A 480 7.64 -15.60 17.02
CA THR A 480 8.69 -15.60 15.98
C THR A 480 8.19 -16.02 14.61
N HIS A 481 7.05 -16.71 14.54
CA HIS A 481 6.42 -17.14 13.30
C HIS A 481 5.82 -15.99 12.47
N TYR A 482 5.62 -14.80 13.07
CA TYR A 482 5.09 -13.65 12.33
C TYR A 482 5.99 -13.24 11.16
N PRO A 483 5.40 -12.82 10.02
CA PRO A 483 6.16 -12.24 8.93
C PRO A 483 6.79 -10.92 9.33
N VAL A 484 7.89 -10.57 8.67
CA VAL A 484 8.57 -9.28 8.86
C VAL A 484 8.18 -8.29 7.76
N CYS A 485 7.97 -7.05 8.16
CA CYS A 485 7.69 -5.91 7.31
C CYS A 485 8.82 -4.89 7.49
N ILE A 486 9.71 -4.75 6.52
CA ILE A 486 10.82 -3.80 6.65
C ILE A 486 10.34 -2.40 6.25
N ALA A 487 10.44 -1.46 7.19
CA ALA A 487 10.17 -0.05 6.98
C ALA A 487 11.48 0.66 6.64
N LYS A 488 11.55 1.23 5.44
CA LYS A 488 12.73 1.97 4.95
C LYS A 488 12.32 3.02 3.91
N THR A 489 13.27 3.83 3.47
CA THR A 489 13.04 4.78 2.36
C THR A 489 12.57 4.06 1.09
N GLN A 490 11.65 4.68 0.37
CA GLN A 490 11.16 4.21 -0.91
C GLN A 490 12.06 4.57 -2.10
N TYR A 491 13.07 5.41 -1.91
CA TYR A 491 13.89 5.98 -2.98
C TYR A 491 15.18 5.20 -3.26
N SER A 492 15.47 4.16 -2.50
CA SER A 492 16.69 3.35 -2.65
C SER A 492 16.44 1.91 -2.24
N PHE A 493 17.24 0.97 -2.74
CA PHE A 493 17.35 -0.37 -2.16
C PHE A 493 17.96 -0.34 -0.76
N SER A 494 18.84 0.63 -0.47
CA SER A 494 19.40 0.83 0.87
C SER A 494 18.43 1.56 1.80
N ALA A 495 18.87 1.86 3.02
CA ALA A 495 18.14 2.71 3.96
C ALA A 495 18.45 4.22 3.79
N ASP A 496 19.36 4.59 2.88
CA ASP A 496 19.71 5.98 2.58
C ASP A 496 18.96 6.46 1.32
N PRO A 497 18.07 7.48 1.43
CA PRO A 497 17.30 8.00 0.30
C PRO A 497 18.13 8.74 -0.77
N LYS A 498 19.41 9.01 -0.50
CA LYS A 498 20.32 9.71 -1.43
C LYS A 498 21.05 8.78 -2.39
N ILE A 499 21.02 7.47 -2.13
CA ILE A 499 21.74 6.49 -2.94
C ILE A 499 20.79 5.91 -3.97
N TYR A 500 20.97 6.26 -5.23
CA TYR A 500 20.14 5.82 -6.36
C TYR A 500 20.73 4.58 -7.06
N GLY A 501 19.98 4.01 -8.02
CA GLY A 501 20.44 2.91 -8.87
C GLY A 501 20.28 1.53 -8.25
N ALA A 502 21.13 0.59 -8.69
CA ALA A 502 21.14 -0.81 -8.25
C ALA A 502 22.22 -1.04 -7.17
N VAL A 503 22.01 -0.48 -5.99
CA VAL A 503 22.97 -0.55 -4.89
C VAL A 503 23.13 -1.98 -4.37
N ASN A 504 24.36 -2.38 -4.06
CA ASN A 504 24.70 -3.66 -3.42
C ASN A 504 25.85 -3.46 -2.42
N ASN A 505 26.10 -4.45 -1.57
CA ASN A 505 27.22 -4.51 -0.64
C ASN A 505 27.27 -3.33 0.35
N PHE A 506 26.15 -3.00 0.95
CA PHE A 506 26.02 -1.95 1.96
C PHE A 506 25.64 -2.52 3.33
N GLU A 507 25.89 -1.75 4.39
CA GLU A 507 25.39 -2.03 5.72
C GLU A 507 23.90 -1.67 5.82
N PHE A 508 23.11 -2.55 6.41
CA PHE A 508 21.68 -2.32 6.67
C PHE A 508 21.42 -2.33 8.17
N HIS A 509 21.21 -1.15 8.73
CA HIS A 509 21.02 -0.97 10.16
C HIS A 509 19.54 -0.99 10.57
N ILE A 510 19.16 -1.91 11.46
CA ILE A 510 17.85 -1.96 12.09
C ILE A 510 17.86 -1.13 13.37
N LYS A 511 17.16 0.00 13.32
CA LYS A 511 17.11 0.99 14.39
C LYS A 511 16.14 0.59 15.50
N ASP A 512 14.98 0.05 15.11
CA ASP A 512 13.90 -0.31 16.05
C ASP A 512 13.04 -1.43 15.47
N ILE A 513 12.23 -2.05 16.32
CA ILE A 513 11.25 -3.07 15.96
C ILE A 513 9.92 -2.76 16.64
N VAL A 514 8.85 -2.71 15.83
CA VAL A 514 7.47 -2.54 16.30
C VAL A 514 6.74 -3.88 16.21
N ILE A 515 6.06 -4.25 17.28
CA ILE A 515 5.28 -5.49 17.38
C ILE A 515 3.82 -5.16 17.09
N ASN A 516 3.36 -5.46 15.87
CA ASN A 516 1.95 -5.37 15.49
C ASN A 516 1.29 -6.73 15.74
N ASN A 517 0.99 -7.01 17.02
CA ASN A 517 0.55 -8.33 17.47
C ASN A 517 -0.85 -8.69 16.95
N GLY A 518 -1.76 -7.74 16.86
CA GLY A 518 -3.09 -7.93 16.26
C GLY A 518 -3.03 -8.14 14.74
N ALA A 519 -2.15 -7.42 14.03
CA ALA A 519 -1.90 -7.64 12.60
C ALA A 519 -1.08 -8.92 12.35
N GLU A 520 -0.53 -9.54 13.39
CA GLU A 520 0.39 -10.69 13.32
C GLU A 520 1.57 -10.38 12.39
N MET A 521 2.27 -9.29 12.65
CA MET A 521 3.36 -8.79 11.81
C MET A 521 4.40 -8.05 12.64
N ILE A 522 5.68 -8.25 12.35
CA ILE A 522 6.79 -7.52 12.97
C ILE A 522 7.30 -6.47 11.99
N VAL A 523 7.32 -5.20 12.42
CA VAL A 523 7.84 -4.10 11.61
C VAL A 523 9.27 -3.77 12.03
N ALA A 524 10.23 -4.02 11.15
CA ALA A 524 11.65 -3.69 11.37
C ALA A 524 11.96 -2.33 10.73
N ILE A 525 12.34 -1.35 11.54
CA ILE A 525 12.59 0.02 11.12
C ILE A 525 14.06 0.20 10.76
N ALA A 526 14.35 0.54 9.51
CA ALA A 526 15.67 0.84 8.99
C ALA A 526 15.77 2.29 8.50
N GLY A 527 16.87 2.95 8.84
CA GLY A 527 17.10 4.36 8.48
C GLY A 527 16.19 5.34 9.23
N GLU A 528 16.03 6.53 8.66
CA GLU A 528 15.30 7.66 9.28
C GLU A 528 13.83 7.71 8.80
N ILE A 529 13.10 6.62 8.95
CA ILE A 529 11.68 6.56 8.61
C ILE A 529 10.84 7.20 9.73
N LEU A 530 9.94 8.07 9.31
CA LEU A 530 9.01 8.78 10.19
C LEU A 530 7.59 8.28 9.95
N ARG A 531 6.93 7.82 11.01
CA ARG A 531 5.54 7.37 10.99
C ARG A 531 4.53 8.53 11.04
N MET A 532 5.00 9.74 11.34
CA MET A 532 4.27 11.00 11.17
C MET A 532 5.07 11.90 10.23
N PRO A 533 4.72 11.94 8.93
CA PRO A 533 5.37 12.81 7.96
C PRO A 533 5.18 14.28 8.31
N GLY A 534 6.09 15.14 7.86
CA GLY A 534 5.91 16.58 7.91
C GLY A 534 5.43 17.14 6.57
N LEU A 535 4.74 18.26 6.58
CA LEU A 535 4.42 19.00 5.35
C LEU A 535 5.72 19.46 4.65
N PRO A 536 5.77 19.45 3.31
CA PRO A 536 6.87 20.03 2.54
C PRO A 536 6.86 21.56 2.65
N LYS A 537 7.86 22.22 2.07
CA LYS A 537 7.95 23.69 2.03
C LYS A 537 6.76 24.30 1.28
N GLU A 538 6.34 23.66 0.21
CA GLU A 538 5.17 24.02 -0.59
C GLU A 538 4.19 22.84 -0.59
N PRO A 539 3.25 22.79 0.37
CA PRO A 539 2.25 21.74 0.41
C PRO A 539 1.20 21.92 -0.69
N GLN A 540 0.63 20.81 -1.18
CA GLN A 540 -0.42 20.82 -2.19
C GLN A 540 -1.66 21.66 -1.74
N ALA A 541 -1.89 21.74 -0.44
CA ALA A 541 -2.95 22.58 0.16
C ALA A 541 -2.93 24.06 -0.30
N LEU A 542 -1.77 24.59 -0.72
CA LEU A 542 -1.66 25.95 -1.27
C LEU A 542 -2.30 26.09 -2.66
N HIS A 543 -2.60 24.99 -3.33
CA HIS A 543 -3.13 24.94 -4.70
C HIS A 543 -4.55 24.39 -4.76
N ILE A 544 -5.11 23.96 -3.61
CA ILE A 544 -6.47 23.42 -3.52
C ILE A 544 -7.38 24.54 -3.06
N ASP A 545 -8.47 24.79 -3.79
CA ASP A 545 -9.48 25.79 -3.45
C ASP A 545 -10.87 25.37 -3.94
N ILE A 546 -11.89 26.15 -3.55
CA ILE A 546 -13.24 26.06 -4.10
C ILE A 546 -13.48 27.30 -4.94
N VAL A 547 -13.58 27.10 -6.25
CA VAL A 547 -13.83 28.16 -7.23
C VAL A 547 -15.21 27.91 -7.86
N ASP A 548 -16.10 28.86 -7.79
CA ASP A 548 -17.48 28.78 -8.32
C ASP A 548 -18.27 27.54 -7.81
N GLY A 549 -17.96 27.10 -6.57
CA GLY A 549 -18.58 25.93 -5.93
C GLY A 549 -17.97 24.59 -6.29
N GLU A 550 -16.89 24.58 -7.06
CA GLU A 550 -16.16 23.37 -7.49
C GLU A 550 -14.75 23.32 -6.90
N ILE A 551 -14.26 22.12 -6.62
CA ILE A 551 -12.91 21.90 -6.09
C ILE A 551 -11.90 22.06 -7.23
N GLU A 552 -10.87 22.87 -7.04
CA GLU A 552 -9.72 22.98 -7.93
C GLU A 552 -8.42 22.52 -7.24
N GLY A 553 -7.43 22.12 -8.04
CA GLY A 553 -6.09 21.76 -7.55
C GLY A 553 -5.99 20.41 -6.86
N LEU A 554 -7.06 19.66 -6.70
CA LEU A 554 -7.03 18.30 -6.19
C LEU A 554 -6.58 17.33 -7.30
N SER A 555 -5.63 16.44 -7.04
CA SER A 555 -5.05 15.51 -8.01
C SER A 555 -4.86 14.10 -7.43
#